data_3f962b17c84994e5718ce011036a48c6
#
_entry.id   3f962b17c84994e5718ce011036a48c6
#
_cell.length_a   1.000
_cell.length_b   1.000
_cell.length_c   1.000
_cell.angle_alpha   90.00
_cell.angle_beta   90.00
_cell.angle_gamma   90.00
#
_symmetry.space_group_name_H-M   'P 1'
#
loop_
_entity.id
_entity.type
_entity.pdbx_description
1 polymer ?
#
loop_
_entity_poly.entity_id
_entity_poly.type
_entity_poly.pdbx_seq_one_letter_code
_entity_poly.pdbx_strand_id
1 'polypeptide(L)'
;MTFATLISSAEVAAHVDDMNWAIVDCRFALAEPAKGRRDYLAAHIPSAVYAHLDEDLAGPVVPGRSGRHPLPAVDAFAATLSAWGIDDRVQVVVYDDAGGMYAGRLWWMLRWLGHDAVAVLDGGWHIWQSEGCATRSGVEQRAPRSFSPRPRPHRLATADE
;
A
#
# COMPACT_ATOMS: atom_id res chain seq x y z
N MET A 1 6.46 17.83 7.06
CA MET A 1 6.91 16.77 7.98
C MET A 1 6.70 15.44 7.28
N THR A 2 7.63 14.49 7.37
CA THR A 2 7.54 13.18 6.67
C THR A 2 7.27 12.08 7.69
N PHE A 3 6.28 11.26 7.45
CA PHE A 3 5.94 10.10 8.27
C PHE A 3 6.56 8.84 7.66
N ALA A 4 7.23 8.02 8.47
CA ALA A 4 8.03 6.90 8.00
C ALA A 4 7.71 5.55 8.67
N THR A 5 6.88 5.53 9.73
CA THR A 5 6.55 4.31 10.47
C THR A 5 5.06 4.19 10.72
N LEU A 6 4.52 4.96 11.64
CA LEU A 6 3.09 5.02 11.96
C LEU A 6 2.57 6.45 11.77
N ILE A 7 1.27 6.55 11.50
CA ILE A 7 0.56 7.81 11.36
C ILE A 7 -0.84 7.69 11.95
N SER A 8 -1.31 8.75 12.61
CA SER A 8 -2.65 8.78 13.20
C SER A 8 -3.74 9.03 12.16
N SER A 9 -4.96 8.59 12.48
CA SER A 9 -6.16 8.88 11.68
C SER A 9 -6.41 10.38 11.51
N ALA A 10 -6.16 11.18 12.56
CA ALA A 10 -6.33 12.64 12.52
C ALA A 10 -5.39 13.30 11.49
N GLU A 11 -4.12 12.86 11.44
CA GLU A 11 -3.17 13.35 10.43
C GLU A 11 -3.60 12.93 9.02
N VAL A 12 -4.01 11.69 8.83
CA VAL A 12 -4.49 11.22 7.51
C VAL A 12 -5.74 11.97 7.09
N ALA A 13 -6.70 12.18 8.00
CA ALA A 13 -7.95 12.90 7.69
C ALA A 13 -7.69 14.35 7.22
N ALA A 14 -6.66 14.99 7.72
CA ALA A 14 -6.27 16.33 7.30
C ALA A 14 -5.71 16.41 5.88
N HIS A 15 -5.32 15.26 5.29
CA HIS A 15 -4.61 15.19 4.01
C HIS A 15 -5.28 14.30 2.96
N VAL A 16 -6.52 13.83 3.18
CA VAL A 16 -7.20 12.90 2.25
C VAL A 16 -7.39 13.44 0.83
N ASP A 17 -7.46 14.76 0.68
CA ASP A 17 -7.62 15.43 -0.62
C ASP A 17 -6.31 16.11 -1.10
N ASP A 18 -5.19 15.89 -0.41
CA ASP A 18 -3.89 16.44 -0.81
C ASP A 18 -3.28 15.57 -1.92
N MET A 19 -3.02 16.16 -3.09
CA MET A 19 -2.43 15.46 -4.23
C MET A 19 -1.02 14.93 -3.97
N ASN A 20 -0.32 15.42 -2.94
CA ASN A 20 0.99 14.92 -2.53
C ASN A 20 0.92 13.84 -1.45
N TRP A 21 -0.29 13.35 -1.15
CA TRP A 21 -0.53 12.23 -0.27
C TRP A 21 -1.24 11.12 -1.05
N ALA A 22 -0.71 9.91 -1.00
CA ALA A 22 -1.31 8.72 -1.61
C ALA A 22 -1.72 7.77 -0.50
N ILE A 23 -3.01 7.51 -0.38
CA ILE A 23 -3.55 6.55 0.57
C ILE A 23 -3.79 5.24 -0.19
N VAL A 24 -3.35 4.11 0.38
CA VAL A 24 -3.45 2.81 -0.27
C VAL A 24 -4.13 1.82 0.67
N ASP A 25 -5.24 1.28 0.21
CA ASP A 25 -6.00 0.23 0.90
C ASP A 25 -5.40 -1.14 0.54
N CYS A 26 -4.84 -1.81 1.54
CA CYS A 26 -4.21 -3.12 1.41
C CYS A 26 -5.05 -4.24 2.01
N ARG A 27 -6.35 -4.03 2.30
CA ARG A 27 -7.22 -5.08 2.85
C ARG A 27 -7.26 -6.31 1.94
N PHE A 28 -7.07 -7.47 2.54
CA PHE A 28 -7.03 -8.74 1.83
C PHE A 28 -7.45 -9.89 2.75
N ALA A 29 -7.93 -10.97 2.18
CA ALA A 29 -8.21 -12.21 2.90
C ALA A 29 -7.66 -13.41 2.12
N LEU A 30 -6.73 -14.16 2.72
CA LEU A 30 -6.10 -15.32 2.06
C LEU A 30 -7.12 -16.40 1.65
N ALA A 31 -8.18 -16.58 2.44
CA ALA A 31 -9.23 -17.55 2.15
C ALA A 31 -10.23 -17.08 1.09
N GLU A 32 -10.29 -15.76 0.84
CA GLU A 32 -11.22 -15.14 -0.10
C GLU A 32 -10.56 -13.93 -0.78
N PRO A 33 -9.70 -14.13 -1.79
CA PRO A 33 -8.91 -13.05 -2.40
C PRO A 33 -9.73 -11.88 -2.94
N ALA A 34 -10.97 -12.11 -3.36
CA ALA A 34 -11.87 -11.05 -3.85
C ALA A 34 -12.46 -10.17 -2.74
N LYS A 35 -12.37 -10.58 -1.47
CA LYS A 35 -13.01 -9.88 -0.35
C LYS A 35 -12.47 -8.46 -0.17
N GLY A 36 -11.16 -8.28 -0.17
CA GLY A 36 -10.54 -6.96 0.05
C GLY A 36 -10.99 -5.92 -0.97
N ARG A 37 -11.02 -6.29 -2.26
CA ARG A 37 -11.51 -5.40 -3.32
C ARG A 37 -13.00 -5.08 -3.15
N ARG A 38 -13.81 -6.05 -2.78
CA ARG A 38 -15.24 -5.85 -2.53
C ARG A 38 -15.47 -4.90 -1.35
N ASP A 39 -14.72 -5.08 -0.26
CA ASP A 39 -14.78 -4.21 0.91
C ASP A 39 -14.32 -2.78 0.58
N TYR A 40 -13.24 -2.64 -0.21
CA TYR A 40 -12.78 -1.35 -0.73
C TYR A 40 -13.88 -0.63 -1.53
N LEU A 41 -14.52 -1.32 -2.46
CA LEU A 41 -15.59 -0.75 -3.28
C LEU A 41 -16.81 -0.32 -2.45
N ALA A 42 -17.08 -1.02 -1.36
CA ALA A 42 -18.17 -0.69 -0.45
C ALA A 42 -17.87 0.55 0.41
N ALA A 43 -16.66 0.61 0.99
CA ALA A 43 -16.22 1.77 1.78
C ALA A 43 -14.69 1.77 1.94
N HIS A 44 -14.07 2.92 1.74
CA HIS A 44 -12.64 3.13 1.93
C HIS A 44 -12.33 4.56 2.42
N ILE A 45 -11.11 4.81 2.84
CA ILE A 45 -10.62 6.16 3.16
C ILE A 45 -10.67 7.01 1.88
N PRO A 46 -11.21 8.26 1.92
CA PRO A 46 -11.29 9.11 0.74
C PRO A 46 -9.96 9.20 0.00
N SER A 47 -10.01 9.21 -1.33
CA SER A 47 -8.89 9.21 -2.27
C SER A 47 -7.99 7.95 -2.25
N ALA A 48 -8.29 6.94 -1.43
CA ALA A 48 -7.50 5.71 -1.39
C ALA A 48 -7.61 4.93 -2.71
N VAL A 49 -6.47 4.46 -3.20
CA VAL A 49 -6.40 3.44 -4.25
C VAL A 49 -6.32 2.05 -3.61
N TYR A 50 -6.73 1.01 -4.33
CA TYR A 50 -6.68 -0.37 -3.84
C TYR A 50 -5.45 -1.10 -4.32
N ALA A 51 -4.76 -1.79 -3.41
CA ALA A 51 -3.63 -2.67 -3.68
C ALA A 51 -4.02 -4.13 -3.41
N HIS A 52 -4.14 -4.92 -4.47
CA HIS A 52 -4.40 -6.35 -4.35
C HIS A 52 -3.09 -7.11 -4.08
N LEU A 53 -3.07 -7.97 -3.05
CA LEU A 53 -1.86 -8.69 -2.67
C LEU A 53 -1.27 -9.52 -3.82
N ASP A 54 -2.10 -10.28 -4.52
CA ASP A 54 -1.64 -11.17 -5.58
C ASP A 54 -1.34 -10.45 -6.90
N GLU A 55 -2.15 -9.43 -7.24
CA GLU A 55 -2.08 -8.75 -8.55
C GLU A 55 -1.05 -7.60 -8.56
N ASP A 56 -0.98 -6.83 -7.45
CA ASP A 56 -0.19 -5.60 -7.38
C ASP A 56 1.08 -5.74 -6.53
N LEU A 57 1.04 -6.57 -5.48
CA LEU A 57 2.13 -6.68 -4.49
C LEU A 57 2.93 -7.98 -4.60
N ALA A 58 2.58 -8.86 -5.51
CA ALA A 58 3.28 -10.11 -5.75
C ALA A 58 3.63 -10.29 -7.22
N GLY A 59 4.74 -10.98 -7.46
CA GLY A 59 5.11 -11.46 -8.78
C GLY A 59 4.48 -12.83 -9.08
N PRO A 60 4.71 -13.37 -10.29
CA PRO A 60 4.19 -14.68 -10.67
C PRO A 60 4.78 -15.78 -9.78
N VAL A 61 3.91 -16.72 -9.37
CA VAL A 61 4.32 -17.89 -8.61
C VAL A 61 5.04 -18.87 -9.52
N VAL A 62 6.24 -19.31 -9.12
CA VAL A 62 7.02 -20.35 -9.80
C VAL A 62 6.96 -21.61 -8.97
N PRO A 63 6.22 -22.67 -9.39
CA PRO A 63 6.07 -23.91 -8.63
C PRO A 63 7.42 -24.51 -8.25
N GLY A 64 7.58 -24.87 -6.99
CA GLY A 64 8.82 -25.48 -6.47
C GLY A 64 9.98 -24.50 -6.25
N ARG A 65 9.83 -23.22 -6.57
CA ARG A 65 10.88 -22.20 -6.43
C ARG A 65 10.47 -20.99 -5.62
N SER A 66 9.24 -20.51 -5.77
CA SER A 66 8.74 -19.34 -5.04
C SER A 66 7.76 -19.73 -3.94
N GLY A 67 7.59 -18.84 -2.95
CA GLY A 67 6.43 -18.86 -2.06
C GLY A 67 5.15 -18.44 -2.78
N ARG A 68 4.05 -18.31 -2.04
CA ARG A 68 2.74 -17.90 -2.57
C ARG A 68 2.69 -16.45 -3.04
N HIS A 69 3.52 -15.58 -2.47
CA HIS A 69 3.58 -14.16 -2.76
C HIS A 69 5.03 -13.71 -2.96
N PRO A 70 5.70 -14.15 -4.05
CA PRO A 70 7.05 -13.69 -4.35
C PRO A 70 7.06 -12.18 -4.62
N LEU A 71 8.20 -11.53 -4.45
CA LEU A 71 8.32 -10.13 -4.82
C LEU A 71 8.14 -9.95 -6.32
N PRO A 72 7.45 -8.89 -6.76
CA PRO A 72 7.36 -8.56 -8.17
C PRO A 72 8.70 -8.06 -8.69
N ALA A 73 8.89 -8.11 -10.01
CA ALA A 73 10.01 -7.42 -10.65
C ALA A 73 9.96 -5.92 -10.33
N VAL A 74 11.14 -5.33 -10.12
CA VAL A 74 11.26 -3.91 -9.73
C VAL A 74 10.55 -2.99 -10.70
N ASP A 75 10.74 -3.18 -12.01
CA ASP A 75 10.13 -2.33 -13.03
C ASP A 75 8.61 -2.47 -13.09
N ALA A 76 8.09 -3.68 -12.91
CA ALA A 76 6.65 -3.94 -12.86
C ALA A 76 6.02 -3.25 -11.65
N PHE A 77 6.64 -3.34 -10.49
CA PHE A 77 6.14 -2.67 -9.29
C PHE A 77 6.28 -1.15 -9.37
N ALA A 78 7.36 -0.64 -9.93
CA ALA A 78 7.54 0.80 -10.20
C ALA A 78 6.44 1.35 -11.13
N ALA A 79 6.03 0.57 -12.14
CA ALA A 79 4.91 0.93 -13.02
C ALA A 79 3.58 1.00 -12.25
N THR A 80 3.32 0.06 -11.34
CA THR A 80 2.14 0.07 -10.46
C THR A 80 2.13 1.32 -9.58
N LEU A 81 3.24 1.64 -8.91
CA LEU A 81 3.38 2.84 -8.08
C LEU A 81 3.17 4.13 -8.89
N SER A 82 3.71 4.17 -10.10
CA SER A 82 3.51 5.30 -11.03
C SER A 82 2.04 5.48 -11.39
N ALA A 83 1.33 4.39 -11.69
CA ALA A 83 -0.11 4.42 -11.98
C ALA A 83 -0.94 4.88 -10.77
N TRP A 84 -0.49 4.61 -9.55
CA TRP A 84 -1.12 5.11 -8.31
C TRP A 84 -0.75 6.56 -7.99
N GLY A 85 -0.04 7.25 -8.89
CA GLY A 85 0.34 8.65 -8.71
C GLY A 85 1.39 8.87 -7.63
N ILE A 86 2.29 7.92 -7.43
CA ILE A 86 3.38 7.99 -6.45
C ILE A 86 4.68 8.38 -7.16
N ASP A 87 5.34 9.43 -6.69
CA ASP A 87 6.70 9.82 -7.04
C ASP A 87 7.51 10.08 -5.75
N ASP A 88 8.75 10.53 -5.88
CA ASP A 88 9.67 10.77 -4.75
C ASP A 88 9.16 11.82 -3.74
N ARG A 89 8.14 12.62 -4.09
CA ARG A 89 7.61 13.72 -3.26
C ARG A 89 6.34 13.36 -2.51
N VAL A 90 5.73 12.21 -2.82
CA VAL A 90 4.44 11.80 -2.27
C VAL A 90 4.63 11.14 -0.92
N GLN A 91 3.90 11.61 0.10
CA GLN A 91 3.72 10.85 1.34
C GLN A 91 2.75 9.71 1.07
N VAL A 92 3.18 8.47 1.29
CA VAL A 92 2.31 7.30 1.17
C VAL A 92 1.79 6.89 2.55
N VAL A 93 0.50 6.62 2.64
CA VAL A 93 -0.15 6.02 3.81
C VAL A 93 -0.76 4.71 3.39
N VAL A 94 -0.44 3.63 4.11
CA VAL A 94 -0.95 2.30 3.83
C VAL A 94 -1.80 1.80 5.00
N TYR A 95 -2.90 1.10 4.73
CA TYR A 95 -3.73 0.54 5.79
C TYR A 95 -4.34 -0.81 5.39
N ASP A 96 -4.73 -1.58 6.39
CA ASP A 96 -5.52 -2.79 6.26
C ASP A 96 -6.48 -2.96 7.46
N ASP A 97 -7.15 -4.08 7.54
CA ASP A 97 -8.00 -4.51 8.65
C ASP A 97 -7.46 -5.75 9.40
N ALA A 98 -6.17 -6.05 9.20
CA ALA A 98 -5.51 -7.25 9.70
C ALA A 98 -4.26 -6.93 10.56
N GLY A 99 -4.29 -5.80 11.27
CA GLY A 99 -3.21 -5.40 12.18
C GLY A 99 -1.90 -5.02 11.48
N GLY A 100 -1.95 -4.61 10.22
CA GLY A 100 -0.79 -4.22 9.44
C GLY A 100 -0.13 -5.36 8.67
N MET A 101 -0.72 -6.54 8.65
CA MET A 101 -0.15 -7.73 7.98
C MET A 101 0.10 -7.48 6.49
N TYR A 102 -0.86 -6.89 5.80
CA TYR A 102 -0.77 -6.58 4.37
C TYR A 102 -0.22 -5.19 4.10
N ALA A 103 -0.63 -4.21 4.88
CA ALA A 103 -0.11 -2.84 4.81
C ALA A 103 1.40 -2.80 5.08
N GLY A 104 1.89 -3.57 6.05
CA GLY A 104 3.31 -3.70 6.36
C GLY A 104 4.14 -4.24 5.20
N ARG A 105 3.56 -5.12 4.36
CA ARG A 105 4.23 -5.58 3.14
C ARG A 105 4.48 -4.43 2.16
N LEU A 106 3.46 -3.64 1.86
CA LEU A 106 3.61 -2.49 0.96
C LEU A 106 4.55 -1.43 1.55
N TRP A 107 4.44 -1.15 2.85
CA TRP A 107 5.36 -0.28 3.57
C TRP A 107 6.82 -0.73 3.39
N TRP A 108 7.09 -2.02 3.57
CA TRP A 108 8.43 -2.58 3.39
C TRP A 108 8.89 -2.51 1.92
N MET A 109 8.02 -2.85 0.96
CA MET A 109 8.33 -2.83 -0.46
C MET A 109 8.70 -1.43 -0.96
N LEU A 110 7.99 -0.39 -0.52
CA LEU A 110 8.32 1.01 -0.84
C LEU A 110 9.71 1.38 -0.30
N ARG A 111 9.99 1.02 0.94
CA ARG A 111 11.31 1.28 1.56
C ARG A 111 12.43 0.47 0.90
N TRP A 112 12.13 -0.74 0.45
CA TRP A 112 13.06 -1.54 -0.34
C TRP A 112 13.41 -0.81 -1.66
N LEU A 113 12.46 -0.18 -2.32
CA LEU A 113 12.68 0.61 -3.53
C LEU A 113 13.19 2.04 -3.29
N GLY A 114 13.55 2.37 -2.05
CA GLY A 114 14.17 3.67 -1.72
C GLY A 114 13.19 4.78 -1.39
N HIS A 115 11.88 4.50 -1.27
CA HIS A 115 10.86 5.48 -0.89
C HIS A 115 10.61 5.42 0.63
N ASP A 116 11.13 6.38 1.37
CA ASP A 116 11.05 6.39 2.83
C ASP A 116 9.82 7.16 3.37
N ALA A 117 9.17 7.98 2.56
CA ALA A 117 7.97 8.72 2.93
C ALA A 117 6.74 7.82 2.90
N VAL A 118 6.73 6.76 3.70
CA VAL A 118 5.62 5.80 3.83
C VAL A 118 5.37 5.45 5.28
N ALA A 119 4.11 5.52 5.71
CA ALA A 119 3.66 5.17 7.05
C ALA A 119 2.44 4.26 7.02
N VAL A 120 2.31 3.42 8.05
CA VAL A 120 1.13 2.58 8.27
C VAL A 120 0.15 3.36 9.15
N LEU A 121 -1.12 3.37 8.78
CA LEU A 121 -2.18 3.94 9.61
C LEU A 121 -2.30 3.15 10.92
N ASP A 122 -2.04 3.83 12.03
CA ASP A 122 -2.10 3.23 13.36
C ASP A 122 -3.54 2.79 13.68
N GLY A 123 -3.70 1.51 14.02
CA GLY A 123 -5.01 0.89 14.21
C GLY A 123 -5.81 0.59 12.94
N GLY A 124 -5.30 0.96 11.77
CA GLY A 124 -5.86 0.60 10.46
C GLY A 124 -7.30 1.01 10.23
N TRP A 125 -8.01 0.23 9.42
CA TRP A 125 -9.41 0.49 9.05
C TRP A 125 -10.36 0.53 10.26
N HIS A 126 -10.10 -0.29 11.28
CA HIS A 126 -10.96 -0.34 12.47
C HIS A 126 -10.96 0.99 13.24
N ILE A 127 -9.78 1.60 13.44
CA ILE A 127 -9.68 2.90 14.10
C ILE A 127 -10.33 3.99 13.25
N TRP A 128 -10.07 4.01 11.94
CA TRP A 128 -10.70 4.95 11.02
C TRP A 128 -12.23 4.97 11.14
N GLN A 129 -12.84 3.77 11.18
CA GLN A 129 -14.29 3.64 11.35
C GLN A 129 -14.76 4.02 12.76
N SER A 130 -14.07 3.56 13.81
CA SER A 130 -14.49 3.81 15.19
C SER A 130 -14.44 5.27 15.59
N GLU A 131 -13.58 6.05 14.97
CA GLU A 131 -13.46 7.49 15.15
C GLU A 131 -14.44 8.28 14.27
N GLY A 132 -15.26 7.61 13.47
CA GLY A 132 -16.27 8.25 12.63
C GLY A 132 -15.67 9.08 11.48
N CYS A 133 -14.47 8.75 11.02
CA CYS A 133 -13.83 9.44 9.92
C CYS A 133 -14.58 9.23 8.60
N ALA A 134 -14.47 10.17 7.67
CA ALA A 134 -15.16 10.15 6.38
C ALA A 134 -14.76 8.93 5.54
N THR A 135 -15.72 8.37 4.81
CA THR A 135 -15.50 7.27 3.86
C THR A 135 -16.09 7.60 2.50
N ARG A 136 -15.56 6.98 1.46
CA ARG A 136 -16.13 6.99 0.10
C ARG A 136 -16.33 5.56 -0.37
N SER A 137 -17.12 5.38 -1.42
CA SER A 137 -17.37 4.11 -2.09
C SER A 137 -17.00 4.20 -3.58
N GLY A 138 -16.89 3.04 -4.25
CA GLY A 138 -16.53 2.98 -5.65
C GLY A 138 -15.01 3.00 -5.89
N VAL A 139 -14.60 3.23 -7.13
CA VAL A 139 -13.19 3.26 -7.52
C VAL A 139 -12.65 4.67 -7.45
N GLU A 140 -11.53 4.85 -6.77
CA GLU A 140 -10.76 6.09 -6.79
C GLU A 140 -9.59 5.97 -7.77
N GLN A 141 -9.31 7.06 -8.47
CA GLN A 141 -8.19 7.14 -9.41
C GLN A 141 -7.34 8.36 -9.10
N ARG A 142 -6.03 8.22 -9.25
CA ARG A 142 -5.08 9.31 -9.11
C ARG A 142 -4.41 9.59 -10.46
N ALA A 143 -4.04 10.84 -10.71
CA ALA A 143 -3.24 11.17 -11.88
C ALA A 143 -1.89 10.44 -11.80
N PRO A 144 -1.47 9.69 -12.83
CA PRO A 144 -0.19 9.00 -12.83
C PRO A 144 0.99 9.95 -12.63
N ARG A 145 2.03 9.46 -11.97
CA ARG A 145 3.31 10.15 -11.81
C ARG A 145 4.44 9.22 -12.27
N SER A 146 5.69 9.65 -12.16
CA SER A 146 6.85 8.84 -12.51
C SER A 146 7.60 8.43 -11.25
N PHE A 147 7.49 7.17 -10.87
CA PHE A 147 8.23 6.59 -9.75
C PHE A 147 9.60 6.11 -10.23
N SER A 148 10.67 6.56 -9.57
CA SER A 148 12.06 6.17 -9.88
C SER A 148 12.58 5.21 -8.80
N PRO A 149 12.58 3.89 -9.04
CA PRO A 149 13.02 2.92 -8.05
C PRO A 149 14.53 3.03 -7.78
N ARG A 150 14.89 2.96 -6.50
CA ARG A 150 16.29 2.89 -6.00
C ARG A 150 16.41 1.70 -5.07
N PRO A 151 16.46 0.46 -5.60
CA PRO A 151 16.47 -0.75 -4.80
C PRO A 151 17.60 -0.78 -3.78
N ARG A 152 17.29 -1.25 -2.57
CA ARG A 152 18.24 -1.41 -1.46
C ARG A 152 18.46 -2.90 -1.20
N PRO A 153 19.49 -3.52 -1.82
CA PRO A 153 19.72 -4.97 -1.71
C PRO A 153 19.88 -5.47 -0.27
N HIS A 154 20.47 -4.66 0.61
CA HIS A 154 20.65 -5.01 2.03
C HIS A 154 19.35 -5.18 2.83
N ARG A 155 18.21 -4.83 2.24
CA ARG A 155 16.88 -5.07 2.85
C ARG A 155 16.27 -6.40 2.43
N LEU A 156 16.88 -7.11 1.51
CA LEU A 156 16.44 -8.40 1.01
C LEU A 156 17.45 -9.46 1.46
N ALA A 157 16.95 -10.53 2.10
CA ALA A 157 17.71 -11.73 2.38
C ALA A 157 17.19 -12.87 1.50
N THR A 158 18.10 -13.69 1.01
CA THR A 158 17.76 -14.90 0.26
C THR A 158 17.89 -16.14 1.16
N ALA A 159 17.31 -17.27 0.73
CA ALA A 159 17.39 -18.50 1.51
C ALA A 159 18.82 -19.05 1.65
N ASP A 160 19.76 -18.57 0.84
CA ASP A 160 21.16 -19.00 0.85
C ASP A 160 22.04 -18.11 1.75
N GLU A 161 21.49 -17.05 2.35
CA GLU A 161 22.14 -16.14 3.31
C GLU A 161 21.75 -16.48 4.77
#